data_0d12d7ae1ccf98842e6153220de0fb6f
#
_entry.id   0d12d7ae1ccf98842e6153220de0fb6f
#
_cell.length_a   1.000
_cell.length_b   1.000
_cell.length_c   1.000
_cell.angle_alpha   90.00
_cell.angle_beta   90.00
_cell.angle_gamma   90.00
#
_symmetry.space_group_name_H-M   'P 1'
#
loop_
_entity.id
_entity.type
_entity.pdbx_description
1 polymer ?
#
loop_
_entity_poly.entity_id
_entity_poly.type
_entity_poly.pdbx_seq_one_letter_code
_entity_poly.pdbx_strand_id
1 'polypeptide(L)'
;DWAGTYQSVQPCADCEGIEVILTLNKDQTYIRKSTYLGVKAKNVLATEEKGTFEWDESGLMIQLGASSDAGPNRYRVGENQIIQLDMDGKQIEGPHAALYVLKKQ
;
A
#
# COMPACT_ATOMS: atom_id res chain seq x y z
N ASP A 1 -11.60 -13.25 -3.35
CA ASP A 1 -11.58 -12.81 -1.96
C ASP A 1 -10.52 -11.72 -1.78
N TRP A 2 -10.93 -10.59 -1.26
CA TRP A 2 -10.03 -9.46 -1.05
C TRP A 2 -9.08 -9.64 0.14
N ALA A 3 -9.40 -10.48 1.08
CA ALA A 3 -8.53 -10.69 2.23
C ALA A 3 -7.26 -11.42 1.81
N GLY A 4 -6.12 -10.97 2.32
CA GLY A 4 -4.85 -11.57 1.99
C GLY A 4 -3.71 -10.57 2.05
N THR A 5 -2.55 -10.99 1.58
CA THR A 5 -1.33 -10.19 1.59
C THR A 5 -1.00 -9.76 0.16
N TYR A 6 -0.70 -8.47 0.00
CA TYR A 6 -0.38 -7.86 -1.28
C TYR A 6 0.99 -7.22 -1.22
N GLN A 7 1.73 -7.26 -2.31
CA GLN A 7 3.11 -6.78 -2.35
C GLN A 7 3.41 -6.00 -3.61
N SER A 8 4.28 -5.01 -3.46
CA SER A 8 4.82 -4.24 -4.57
C SER A 8 6.15 -3.62 -4.14
N VAL A 9 6.99 -3.30 -5.13
CA VAL A 9 8.20 -2.50 -4.91
C VAL A 9 7.97 -1.16 -5.60
N GLN A 10 7.96 -0.09 -4.81
CA GLN A 10 7.66 1.26 -5.29
C GLN A 10 8.93 2.08 -5.49
N PRO A 11 8.87 3.13 -6.31
CA PRO A 11 10.05 3.96 -6.56
C PRO A 11 10.48 4.72 -5.33
N CYS A 12 11.79 4.92 -5.21
CA CYS A 12 12.40 5.63 -4.11
C CYS A 12 13.46 6.57 -4.67
N ALA A 13 13.50 7.82 -4.18
CA ALA A 13 14.44 8.81 -4.68
C ALA A 13 15.89 8.50 -4.29
N ASP A 14 16.10 7.99 -3.07
CA ASP A 14 17.42 7.80 -2.50
C ASP A 14 17.79 6.34 -2.26
N CYS A 15 17.02 5.42 -2.80
CA CYS A 15 17.27 4.00 -2.60
C CYS A 15 16.83 3.21 -3.83
N GLU A 16 17.07 1.90 -3.82
CA GLU A 16 16.69 1.05 -4.96
C GLU A 16 15.18 0.87 -5.07
N GLY A 17 14.45 1.03 -3.99
CA GLY A 17 13.02 0.90 -3.98
C GLY A 17 12.49 0.78 -2.56
N ILE A 18 11.17 0.78 -2.44
CA ILE A 18 10.50 0.53 -1.17
C ILE A 18 9.60 -0.68 -1.37
N GLU A 19 9.92 -1.76 -0.67
CA GLU A 19 9.04 -2.92 -0.68
C GLU A 19 7.87 -2.67 0.25
N VAL A 20 6.67 -2.71 -0.28
CA VAL A 20 5.45 -2.51 0.49
C VAL A 20 4.68 -3.82 0.54
N ILE A 21 4.39 -4.29 1.75
CA ILE A 21 3.59 -5.49 1.97
C ILE A 21 2.38 -5.07 2.80
N LEU A 22 1.20 -5.19 2.22
CA LEU A 22 -0.04 -4.82 2.87
C LEU A 22 -0.92 -6.06 3.03
N THR A 23 -1.23 -6.38 4.28
CA THR A 23 -2.13 -7.49 4.61
C THR A 23 -3.49 -6.92 5.00
N LEU A 24 -4.54 -7.41 4.35
CA LEU A 24 -5.93 -7.05 4.65
C LEU A 24 -6.60 -8.24 5.31
N ASN A 25 -7.17 -8.03 6.47
CA ASN A 25 -7.85 -9.07 7.23
C ASN A 25 -9.37 -8.93 7.12
N LYS A 26 -10.08 -10.03 7.25
CA LYS A 26 -11.54 -10.05 7.12
C LYS A 26 -12.27 -9.22 8.17
N ASP A 27 -11.63 -8.97 9.31
CA ASP A 27 -12.20 -8.14 10.37
C ASP A 27 -11.96 -6.64 10.15
N GLN A 28 -11.50 -6.26 8.96
CA GLN A 28 -11.20 -4.88 8.56
C GLN A 28 -10.00 -4.29 9.31
N THR A 29 -9.07 -5.12 9.72
CA THR A 29 -7.77 -4.67 10.19
C THR A 29 -6.73 -4.84 9.10
N TYR A 30 -5.64 -4.07 9.18
CA TYR A 30 -4.56 -4.18 8.22
C TYR A 30 -3.20 -4.10 8.91
N ILE A 31 -2.20 -4.63 8.22
CA ILE A 31 -0.80 -4.48 8.59
C ILE A 31 -0.05 -4.04 7.32
N ARG A 32 0.64 -2.91 7.39
CA ARG A 32 1.45 -2.43 6.27
C ARG A 32 2.91 -2.35 6.68
N LYS A 33 3.75 -3.09 5.99
CA LYS A 33 5.19 -3.07 6.19
C LYS A 33 5.85 -2.40 5.00
N SER A 34 6.75 -1.48 5.27
CA SER A 34 7.52 -0.79 4.23
C SER A 34 9.00 -0.95 4.55
N THR A 35 9.76 -1.48 3.60
CA THR A 35 11.19 -1.74 3.76
C THR A 35 11.95 -1.02 2.66
N TYR A 36 12.91 -0.19 3.03
CA TYR A 36 13.75 0.52 2.07
C TYR A 36 14.86 -0.41 1.59
N LEU A 37 14.95 -0.59 0.28
CA LEU A 37 15.91 -1.49 -0.35
C LEU A 37 17.15 -0.72 -0.81
N GLY A 38 18.31 -1.38 -0.79
CA GLY A 38 19.53 -0.81 -1.33
C GLY A 38 20.11 0.35 -0.52
N VAL A 39 19.70 0.49 0.73
CA VAL A 39 20.23 1.51 1.61
C VAL A 39 21.57 1.03 2.15
N LYS A 40 22.62 1.84 2.00
CA LYS A 40 23.97 1.50 2.47
C LYS A 40 24.10 1.49 4.00
N ALA A 41 23.09 1.91 4.71
CA ALA A 41 23.11 1.90 6.17
C ALA A 41 23.05 0.47 6.69
N LYS A 42 23.74 0.23 7.78
CA LYS A 42 23.76 -1.08 8.43
C LYS A 42 22.39 -1.49 8.98
N ASN A 43 21.50 -0.53 9.16
CA ASN A 43 20.15 -0.77 9.62
C ASN A 43 19.19 -0.57 8.44
N VAL A 44 18.55 -1.64 8.04
CA VAL A 44 17.48 -1.55 7.04
C VAL A 44 16.33 -0.77 7.67
N LEU A 45 15.94 0.32 7.03
CA LEU A 45 14.80 1.09 7.51
C LEU A 45 13.52 0.36 7.12
N ALA A 46 12.90 -0.23 8.11
CA ALA A 46 11.62 -0.90 7.95
C ALA A 46 10.62 -0.28 8.91
N THR A 47 9.42 -0.02 8.41
CA THR A 47 8.32 0.48 9.24
C THR A 47 7.17 -0.49 9.19
N GLU A 48 6.43 -0.60 10.29
CA GLU A 48 5.22 -1.40 10.34
C GLU A 48 4.10 -0.55 10.90
N GLU A 49 2.97 -0.58 10.21
CA GLU A 49 1.80 0.18 10.58
C GLU A 49 0.62 -0.78 10.70
N LYS A 50 -0.14 -0.67 11.77
CA LYS A 50 -1.33 -1.50 12.01
C LYS A 50 -2.52 -0.59 12.29
N GLY A 51 -3.70 -1.02 11.86
CA GLY A 51 -4.91 -0.26 12.10
C GLY A 51 -6.11 -0.94 11.49
N THR A 52 -7.15 -0.14 11.27
CA THR A 52 -8.39 -0.59 10.64
C THR A 52 -8.59 0.15 9.33
N PHE A 53 -9.35 -0.44 8.43
CA PHE A 53 -9.70 0.22 7.17
C PHE A 53 -11.21 0.23 7.00
N GLU A 54 -11.68 1.14 6.16
CA GLU A 54 -13.09 1.25 5.84
C GLU A 54 -13.29 1.20 4.33
N TRP A 55 -14.41 0.60 3.91
CA TRP A 55 -14.82 0.60 2.52
C TRP A 55 -15.53 1.90 2.20
N ASP A 56 -15.35 2.41 0.97
CA ASP A 56 -16.14 3.54 0.51
C ASP A 56 -17.53 3.08 0.07
N GLU A 57 -18.35 4.01 -0.35
CA GLU A 57 -19.73 3.73 -0.75
C GLU A 57 -19.84 2.77 -1.93
N SER A 58 -18.85 2.78 -2.81
CA SER A 58 -18.87 1.88 -3.97
C SER A 58 -18.54 0.44 -3.62
N GLY A 59 -17.90 0.20 -2.48
CA GLY A 59 -17.39 -1.10 -2.12
C GLY A 59 -16.17 -1.54 -2.91
N LEU A 60 -15.56 -0.61 -3.67
CA LEU A 60 -14.39 -0.90 -4.51
C LEU A 60 -13.10 -0.30 -3.97
N MET A 61 -13.20 0.65 -3.07
CA MET A 61 -12.03 1.32 -2.50
C MET A 61 -12.01 1.19 -0.99
N ILE A 62 -10.81 1.13 -0.43
CA ILE A 62 -10.63 1.13 1.02
C ILE A 62 -9.80 2.34 1.43
N GLN A 63 -10.04 2.82 2.64
CA GLN A 63 -9.23 3.85 3.27
C GLN A 63 -8.63 3.28 4.54
N LEU A 64 -7.31 3.35 4.65
CA LEU A 64 -6.59 2.87 5.83
C LEU A 64 -6.57 3.94 6.90
N GLY A 65 -6.87 3.53 8.13
CA GLY A 65 -6.74 4.39 9.30
C GLY A 65 -7.64 5.62 9.28
N ALA A 66 -7.40 6.46 10.25
CA ALA A 66 -8.04 7.76 10.31
C ALA A 66 -7.21 8.70 9.45
N SER A 67 -7.85 9.21 8.55
CA SER A 67 -7.52 10.16 7.50
C SER A 67 -6.34 11.08 7.62
N SER A 68 -5.32 10.91 8.34
CA SER A 68 -4.51 12.11 8.41
C SER A 68 -3.09 11.99 8.07
N ASP A 69 -2.51 10.85 7.95
CA ASP A 69 -1.20 11.21 8.28
C ASP A 69 -0.07 10.83 7.46
N ALA A 70 0.14 10.02 6.85
CA ALA A 70 1.41 9.77 6.24
C ALA A 70 1.23 8.86 5.07
N GLY A 71 1.29 9.45 3.97
CA GLY A 71 1.32 8.71 2.75
C GLY A 71 -0.06 8.31 2.25
N PRO A 72 -0.10 7.55 1.18
CA PRO A 72 -1.33 7.16 0.55
C PRO A 72 -2.07 6.16 1.42
N ASN A 73 -3.30 6.53 1.75
CA ASN A 73 -4.15 5.71 2.60
C ASN A 73 -5.33 5.10 1.85
N ARG A 74 -5.44 5.36 0.56
CA ARG A 74 -6.55 4.87 -0.25
C ARG A 74 -6.06 3.88 -1.28
N TYR A 75 -6.77 2.77 -1.39
CA TYR A 75 -6.46 1.72 -2.34
C TYR A 75 -7.73 1.25 -3.02
N ARG A 76 -7.66 1.01 -4.32
CA ARG A 76 -8.73 0.39 -5.06
C ARG A 76 -8.52 -1.12 -5.03
N VAL A 77 -9.53 -1.86 -4.63
CA VAL A 77 -9.45 -3.32 -4.52
C VAL A 77 -9.93 -3.95 -5.83
N GLY A 78 -9.06 -4.75 -6.43
CA GLY A 78 -9.36 -5.50 -7.63
C GLY A 78 -9.22 -6.99 -7.38
N GLU A 79 -9.33 -7.78 -8.43
CA GLU A 79 -9.16 -9.21 -8.34
C GLU A 79 -7.68 -9.56 -8.21
N ASN A 80 -7.29 -10.12 -7.07
CA ASN A 80 -5.92 -10.51 -6.77
C ASN A 80 -4.90 -9.38 -6.79
N GLN A 81 -5.38 -8.13 -6.68
CA GLN A 81 -4.50 -6.97 -6.61
C GLN A 81 -5.21 -5.81 -5.94
N ILE A 82 -4.42 -4.89 -5.43
CA ILE A 82 -4.91 -3.59 -4.96
C ILE A 82 -4.06 -2.52 -5.62
N ILE A 83 -4.66 -1.37 -5.89
CA ILE A 83 -4.00 -0.26 -6.57
C ILE A 83 -3.94 0.92 -5.62
N GLN A 84 -2.73 1.38 -5.34
CA GLN A 84 -2.53 2.57 -4.52
C GLN A 84 -3.03 3.80 -5.27
N LEU A 85 -3.83 4.61 -4.60
CA LEU A 85 -4.40 5.84 -5.17
C LEU A 85 -3.67 7.06 -4.63
N ASP A 86 -3.79 8.19 -5.33
CA ASP A 86 -3.21 9.43 -4.85
C ASP A 86 -4.06 10.02 -3.72
N MET A 87 -3.68 11.18 -3.21
CA MET A 87 -4.36 11.80 -2.08
C MET A 87 -5.79 12.23 -2.38
N ASP A 88 -6.11 12.38 -3.67
CA ASP A 88 -7.46 12.72 -4.11
C ASP A 88 -8.30 11.49 -4.43
N GLY A 89 -7.76 10.30 -4.21
CA GLY A 89 -8.45 9.06 -4.50
C GLY A 89 -8.43 8.68 -5.97
N LYS A 90 -7.53 9.25 -6.75
CA LYS A 90 -7.41 8.98 -8.18
C LYS A 90 -6.25 8.03 -8.43
N GLN A 91 -6.33 7.33 -9.54
CA GLN A 91 -5.26 6.41 -9.95
C GLN A 91 -3.99 7.19 -10.29
N ILE A 92 -2.86 6.72 -9.79
CA ILE A 92 -1.56 7.33 -10.06
C ILE A 92 -1.19 7.03 -11.52
N GLU A 93 -0.88 8.08 -12.27
CA GLU A 93 -0.50 7.96 -13.67
C GLU A 93 0.99 8.20 -13.85
N GLY A 94 1.51 7.86 -15.03
CA GLY A 94 2.89 8.10 -15.39
C GLY A 94 3.69 6.84 -15.59
N PRO A 95 5.01 6.95 -15.86
CA PRO A 95 5.84 5.78 -16.19
C PRO A 95 5.98 4.75 -15.07
N HIS A 96 5.72 5.16 -13.82
CA HIS A 96 5.82 4.25 -12.68
C HIS A 96 4.47 3.74 -12.19
N ALA A 97 3.39 3.99 -12.92
CA ALA A 97 2.04 3.62 -12.48
C ALA A 97 1.91 2.14 -12.12
N ALA A 98 2.55 1.26 -12.89
CA ALA A 98 2.48 -0.17 -12.63
C ALA A 98 3.11 -0.59 -11.29
N LEU A 99 4.03 0.21 -10.76
CA LEU A 99 4.69 -0.09 -9.49
C LEU A 99 3.78 0.18 -8.28
N TYR A 100 2.68 0.90 -8.49
CA TYR A 100 1.70 1.17 -7.44
C TYR A 100 0.58 0.12 -7.42
N VAL A 101 0.68 -0.91 -8.23
CA VAL A 101 -0.22 -2.07 -8.18
C VAL A 101 0.42 -3.12 -7.28
N LEU A 102 -0.23 -3.42 -6.16
CA LEU A 102 0.24 -4.45 -5.24
C LEU A 102 -0.47 -5.75 -5.58
N LYS A 103 0.29 -6.79 -5.83
CA LYS A 103 -0.26 -8.07 -6.25
C LYS A 103 -0.40 -9.02 -5.07
N LYS A 104 -1.47 -9.79 -5.09
CA LYS A 104 -1.75 -10.75 -4.03
C LYS A 104 -0.73 -11.88 -4.06
N GLN A 105 -0.24 -12.21 -2.90
CA GLN A 105 0.74 -13.27 -2.71
C GLN A 105 0.07 -14.61 -2.45
#